data_29523b679788da9b9d3339d5f7fc044f
#
_entry.id   29523b679788da9b9d3339d5f7fc044f
#
_cell.length_a   1.000
_cell.length_b   1.000
_cell.length_c   1.000
_cell.angle_alpha   90.00
_cell.angle_beta   90.00
_cell.angle_gamma   90.00
#
_symmetry.space_group_name_H-M   'P 1'
#
loop_
_entity.id
_entity.type
_entity.pdbx_description
1 polymer ?
#
loop_
_entity_poly.entity_id
_entity_poly.type
_entity_poly.pdbx_seq_one_letter_code
_entity_poly.pdbx_strand_id
1 'polypeptide(L)'
;MLKVLHKENATDSPLGDWQTEGRGMVRIAECGRALCGYAIKEGDTEKGEAILINMKPKSDQQWSGSVYSKDSGDTYYGTMRMKGPNMLRVEACAFSRFYCNGGNWTRITTKPMVTSRQVTQEPRT
;
A
#
# COMPACT_ATOMS: atom_id res chain seq x y z
N MET A 1 -19.96 20.48 -3.64
CA MET A 1 -20.39 19.46 -2.89
C MET A 1 -19.82 18.18 -3.25
N LEU A 2 -20.13 17.69 -4.37
CA LEU A 2 -19.66 16.41 -4.76
C LEU A 2 -18.17 16.35 -4.87
N LYS A 3 -17.57 17.45 -5.21
CA LYS A 3 -16.14 17.46 -5.34
C LYS A 3 -15.43 17.23 -4.06
N VAL A 4 -16.01 17.64 -2.99
CA VAL A 4 -15.44 17.41 -1.68
C VAL A 4 -15.36 15.93 -1.40
N LEU A 5 -16.39 15.20 -1.81
CA LEU A 5 -16.38 13.76 -1.61
C LEU A 5 -15.29 13.11 -2.40
N HIS A 6 -15.02 13.60 -3.58
CA HIS A 6 -13.93 13.03 -4.36
C HIS A 6 -12.59 13.20 -3.67
N LYS A 7 -12.39 14.33 -3.04
CA LYS A 7 -11.14 14.53 -2.34
C LYS A 7 -11.01 13.59 -1.18
N GLU A 8 -12.08 13.35 -0.48
CA GLU A 8 -12.04 12.42 0.62
C GLU A 8 -11.69 11.03 0.14
N ASN A 9 -12.26 10.64 -0.99
CA ASN A 9 -11.96 9.33 -1.53
C ASN A 9 -10.50 9.20 -1.91
N ALA A 10 -9.93 10.27 -2.43
CA ALA A 10 -8.52 10.23 -2.80
C ALA A 10 -7.64 10.06 -1.57
N THR A 11 -8.01 10.70 -0.45
CA THR A 11 -7.23 10.59 0.76
C THR A 11 -7.25 9.19 1.32
N ASP A 12 -8.33 8.46 1.08
CA ASP A 12 -8.46 7.12 1.58
C ASP A 12 -8.06 6.07 0.57
N SER A 13 -7.32 6.46 -0.45
CA SER A 13 -6.86 5.54 -1.47
C SER A 13 -5.64 4.77 -0.98
N PRO A 14 -5.52 3.49 -1.33
CA PRO A 14 -4.32 2.74 -0.95
C PRO A 14 -3.11 3.03 -1.83
N LEU A 15 -3.26 3.87 -2.85
CA LEU A 15 -2.12 4.20 -3.69
C LEU A 15 -1.06 4.93 -2.89
N GLY A 16 0.20 4.62 -3.18
CA GLY A 16 1.32 5.29 -2.52
C GLY A 16 2.26 4.31 -1.88
N ASP A 17 3.12 4.82 -1.02
CA ASP A 17 4.18 4.04 -0.40
C ASP A 17 3.80 3.72 1.03
N TRP A 18 4.10 2.48 1.43
CA TRP A 18 3.69 1.98 2.72
C TRP A 18 4.84 1.28 3.41
N GLN A 19 4.89 1.42 4.74
CA GLN A 19 5.81 0.71 5.59
C GLN A 19 5.08 -0.51 6.14
N THR A 20 5.59 -1.70 5.87
CA THR A 20 4.97 -2.91 6.40
C THR A 20 5.31 -3.03 7.89
N GLU A 21 4.70 -4.00 8.56
CA GLU A 21 4.98 -4.18 9.97
C GLU A 21 6.41 -4.59 10.22
N GLY A 22 7.03 -5.25 9.26
CA GLY A 22 8.43 -5.56 9.37
C GLY A 22 9.26 -4.37 8.97
N ARG A 23 10.28 -4.62 8.17
CA ARG A 23 11.14 -3.54 7.71
C ARG A 23 10.94 -3.19 6.27
N GLY A 24 10.01 -3.84 5.63
CA GLY A 24 9.83 -3.66 4.21
C GLY A 24 9.02 -2.44 3.88
N MET A 25 9.16 -2.01 2.65
CA MET A 25 8.36 -0.94 2.09
C MET A 25 7.72 -1.46 0.82
N VAL A 26 6.48 -1.04 0.57
CA VAL A 26 5.74 -1.48 -0.60
C VAL A 26 5.12 -0.27 -1.25
N ARG A 27 5.27 -0.20 -2.56
CA ARG A 27 4.62 0.85 -3.36
C ARG A 27 3.41 0.28 -4.04
N ILE A 28 2.25 0.86 -3.78
CA ILE A 28 1.00 0.42 -4.40
C ILE A 28 0.67 1.37 -5.54
N ALA A 29 0.46 0.79 -6.72
CA ALA A 29 0.18 1.54 -7.93
C ALA A 29 -0.87 0.81 -8.74
N GLU A 30 -1.43 1.51 -9.69
CA GLU A 30 -2.41 0.89 -10.58
C GLU A 30 -1.71 -0.08 -11.53
N CYS A 31 -2.35 -1.20 -11.79
CA CYS A 31 -1.87 -2.18 -12.73
C CYS A 31 -3.07 -2.70 -13.49
N GLY A 32 -3.35 -2.08 -14.64
CA GLY A 32 -4.57 -2.38 -15.36
C GLY A 32 -5.75 -1.84 -14.59
N ARG A 33 -6.74 -2.68 -14.37
CA ARG A 33 -7.93 -2.26 -13.63
C ARG A 33 -7.87 -2.64 -12.17
N ALA A 34 -6.69 -3.00 -11.71
CA ALA A 34 -6.50 -3.44 -10.36
C ALA A 34 -5.37 -2.63 -9.73
N LEU A 35 -5.04 -2.95 -8.49
CA LEU A 35 -3.91 -2.37 -7.81
C LEU A 35 -2.89 -3.45 -7.54
N CYS A 36 -1.61 -3.09 -7.66
CA CYS A 36 -0.52 -4.00 -7.37
C CYS A 36 0.44 -3.32 -6.42
N GLY A 37 1.11 -4.11 -5.60
CA GLY A 37 2.09 -3.58 -4.68
C GLY A 37 3.44 -4.21 -4.93
N TYR A 38 4.48 -3.40 -4.95
CA TYR A 38 5.83 -3.84 -5.26
C TYR A 38 6.77 -3.50 -4.13
N ALA A 39 7.62 -4.44 -3.78
CA ALA A 39 8.64 -4.18 -2.78
C ALA A 39 9.56 -3.09 -3.31
N ILE A 40 9.91 -2.15 -2.44
CA ILE A 40 10.84 -1.09 -2.81
C ILE A 40 11.84 -0.94 -1.70
N LYS A 41 12.96 -0.30 -2.02
CA LYS A 41 13.95 0.06 -1.03
C LYS A 41 14.02 1.55 -0.97
N GLU A 42 14.37 2.04 0.19
CA GLU A 42 14.46 3.46 0.39
C GLU A 42 15.42 4.06 -0.64
N GLY A 43 14.95 5.08 -1.34
CA GLY A 43 15.77 5.73 -2.32
C GLY A 43 15.69 5.14 -3.71
N ASP A 44 15.10 3.97 -3.85
CA ASP A 44 14.99 3.35 -5.15
C ASP A 44 13.81 3.89 -5.91
N THR A 45 13.97 3.99 -7.22
CA THR A 45 12.87 4.38 -8.08
C THR A 45 12.30 3.20 -8.84
N GLU A 46 13.00 2.07 -8.84
CA GLU A 46 12.56 0.90 -9.57
C GLU A 46 11.70 0.02 -8.70
N LYS A 47 10.72 -0.60 -9.33
CA LYS A 47 9.87 -1.53 -8.63
C LYS A 47 10.62 -2.83 -8.43
N GLY A 48 10.45 -3.39 -7.26
CA GLY A 48 10.99 -4.70 -6.98
C GLY A 48 9.95 -5.76 -7.24
N GLU A 49 9.96 -6.77 -6.40
CA GLU A 49 9.10 -7.92 -6.55
C GLU A 49 7.65 -7.58 -6.23
N ALA A 50 6.72 -8.15 -6.98
CA ALA A 50 5.30 -7.94 -6.72
C ALA A 50 4.90 -8.68 -5.46
N ILE A 51 4.34 -7.96 -4.51
CA ILE A 51 3.88 -8.50 -3.25
C ILE A 51 2.35 -8.57 -3.23
N LEU A 52 1.70 -7.53 -3.70
CA LEU A 52 0.24 -7.50 -3.84
C LEU A 52 -0.08 -7.63 -5.32
N ILE A 53 -0.93 -8.58 -5.66
CA ILE A 53 -1.16 -8.92 -7.05
C ILE A 53 -2.65 -8.81 -7.37
N ASN A 54 -2.95 -7.97 -8.34
CA ASN A 54 -4.33 -7.83 -8.86
C ASN A 54 -5.36 -7.63 -7.76
N MET A 55 -5.12 -6.63 -6.92
CA MET A 55 -6.07 -6.30 -5.87
C MET A 55 -7.20 -5.51 -6.47
N LYS A 56 -8.39 -6.09 -6.45
CA LYS A 56 -9.56 -5.50 -7.06
C LYS A 56 -10.58 -5.11 -5.98
N PRO A 57 -11.34 -4.05 -6.23
CA PRO A 57 -12.33 -3.63 -5.23
C PRO A 57 -13.29 -4.77 -4.91
N LYS A 58 -13.50 -5.00 -3.65
CA LYS A 58 -14.43 -6.02 -3.18
C LYS A 58 -15.63 -5.39 -2.50
N SER A 59 -15.37 -4.39 -1.68
CA SER A 59 -16.42 -3.66 -1.02
C SER A 59 -15.83 -2.31 -0.66
N ASP A 60 -16.59 -1.52 0.10
CA ASP A 60 -16.16 -0.19 0.45
C ASP A 60 -14.82 -0.24 1.16
N GLN A 61 -13.83 0.46 0.63
CA GLN A 61 -12.51 0.57 1.25
C GLN A 61 -11.82 -0.79 1.41
N GLN A 62 -12.19 -1.77 0.62
CA GLN A 62 -11.61 -3.10 0.72
C GLN A 62 -11.35 -3.68 -0.66
N TRP A 63 -10.21 -4.35 -0.81
CA TRP A 63 -9.78 -4.98 -2.05
C TRP A 63 -9.37 -6.40 -1.77
N SER A 64 -9.47 -7.25 -2.78
CA SER A 64 -9.00 -8.62 -2.64
C SER A 64 -8.26 -9.03 -3.91
N GLY A 65 -7.32 -9.92 -3.73
CA GLY A 65 -6.51 -10.43 -4.81
C GLY A 65 -5.56 -11.47 -4.25
N SER A 66 -4.28 -11.35 -4.57
CA SER A 66 -3.28 -12.29 -4.11
C SER A 66 -2.15 -11.58 -3.38
N VAL A 67 -1.56 -12.27 -2.42
CA VAL A 67 -0.40 -11.79 -1.69
C VAL A 67 0.71 -12.82 -1.83
N TYR A 68 1.87 -12.36 -2.25
CA TYR A 68 3.03 -13.22 -2.38
C TYR A 68 3.87 -13.15 -1.11
N SER A 69 4.23 -14.31 -0.58
CA SER A 69 5.05 -14.39 0.62
C SER A 69 6.46 -14.80 0.23
N LYS A 70 7.42 -13.93 0.54
CA LYS A 70 8.81 -14.24 0.25
C LYS A 70 9.32 -15.37 1.13
N ASP A 71 8.79 -15.46 2.33
CA ASP A 71 9.25 -16.48 3.27
C ASP A 71 8.95 -17.88 2.79
N SER A 72 7.76 -18.10 2.27
CA SER A 72 7.38 -19.42 1.83
C SER A 72 7.50 -19.60 0.32
N GLY A 73 7.57 -18.51 -0.43
CA GLY A 73 7.59 -18.58 -1.88
C GLY A 73 6.24 -18.87 -2.48
N ASP A 74 5.19 -18.81 -1.68
CA ASP A 74 3.85 -19.11 -2.14
C ASP A 74 3.00 -17.86 -2.28
N THR A 75 1.93 -17.99 -3.04
CA THR A 75 0.97 -16.91 -3.26
C THR A 75 -0.33 -17.32 -2.60
N TYR A 76 -0.90 -16.41 -1.83
CA TYR A 76 -2.10 -16.68 -1.07
C TYR A 76 -3.21 -15.73 -1.47
N TYR A 77 -4.45 -16.12 -1.19
CA TYR A 77 -5.56 -15.18 -1.30
C TYR A 77 -5.29 -14.04 -0.31
N GLY A 78 -5.48 -12.82 -0.77
CA GLY A 78 -5.16 -11.68 0.06
C GLY A 78 -6.25 -10.63 0.03
N THR A 79 -6.30 -9.87 1.12
CA THR A 79 -7.19 -8.72 1.20
C THR A 79 -6.44 -7.54 1.74
N MET A 80 -6.91 -6.36 1.39
CA MET A 80 -6.40 -5.16 2.03
C MET A 80 -7.56 -4.22 2.27
N ARG A 81 -7.50 -3.51 3.37
CA ARG A 81 -8.57 -2.61 3.76
C ARG A 81 -7.98 -1.36 4.39
N MET A 82 -8.50 -0.21 3.96
CA MET A 82 -8.09 1.05 4.57
C MET A 82 -8.71 1.16 5.94
N LYS A 83 -7.87 1.39 6.92
CA LYS A 83 -8.33 1.60 8.29
C LYS A 83 -8.36 3.07 8.64
N GLY A 84 -7.97 3.88 7.74
CA GLY A 84 -7.89 5.32 7.87
C GLY A 84 -7.01 5.82 6.77
N PRO A 85 -6.76 7.13 6.69
CA PRO A 85 -5.98 7.64 5.56
C PRO A 85 -4.54 7.18 5.55
N ASN A 86 -4.01 6.78 6.69
CA ASN A 86 -2.60 6.42 6.76
C ASN A 86 -2.36 5.02 7.30
N MET A 87 -3.38 4.19 7.34
CA MET A 87 -3.22 2.83 7.81
C MET A 87 -3.97 1.86 6.91
N LEU A 88 -3.28 0.79 6.53
CA LEU A 88 -3.81 -0.22 5.63
C LEU A 88 -3.62 -1.57 6.28
N ARG A 89 -4.70 -2.33 6.37
CA ARG A 89 -4.63 -3.68 6.90
C ARG A 89 -4.50 -4.65 5.74
N VAL A 90 -3.44 -5.46 5.73
CA VAL A 90 -3.20 -6.41 4.66
C VAL A 90 -3.17 -7.80 5.28
N GLU A 91 -3.94 -8.72 4.70
CA GLU A 91 -4.00 -10.09 5.19
C GLU A 91 -3.79 -11.07 4.07
N ALA A 92 -3.13 -12.17 4.39
CA ALA A 92 -2.96 -13.30 3.48
C ALA A 92 -3.65 -14.49 4.11
N CYS A 93 -4.41 -15.23 3.32
CA CYS A 93 -5.22 -16.32 3.83
C CYS A 93 -4.86 -17.62 3.15
N ALA A 94 -4.84 -18.69 3.94
CA ALA A 94 -4.58 -20.03 3.45
C ALA A 94 -5.83 -20.87 3.63
N PHE A 95 -5.82 -22.10 3.11
CA PHE A 95 -6.92 -23.05 3.28
C PHE A 95 -8.26 -22.45 2.88
N SER A 96 -8.34 -21.99 1.67
CA SER A 96 -9.59 -21.45 1.11
C SER A 96 -10.15 -20.32 1.96
N ARG A 97 -9.25 -19.46 2.45
CA ARG A 97 -9.64 -18.24 3.17
C ARG A 97 -10.08 -18.47 4.60
N PHE A 98 -9.84 -19.67 5.13
CA PHE A 98 -10.20 -19.91 6.52
C PHE A 98 -9.17 -19.39 7.51
N TYR A 99 -7.93 -19.35 7.11
CA TYR A 99 -6.86 -19.02 8.02
C TYR A 99 -6.12 -17.79 7.52
N CYS A 100 -6.38 -16.66 8.12
CA CYS A 100 -5.84 -15.39 7.65
C CYS A 100 -4.90 -14.79 8.66
N ASN A 101 -3.79 -14.26 8.16
CA ASN A 101 -2.81 -13.59 8.97
C ASN A 101 -2.41 -12.32 8.28
N GLY A 102 -2.11 -11.30 9.05
CA GLY A 102 -1.71 -10.07 8.41
C GLY A 102 -1.18 -9.05 9.38
N GLY A 103 -1.00 -7.87 8.87
CA GLY A 103 -0.47 -6.77 9.65
C GLY A 103 -1.00 -5.45 9.17
N ASN A 104 -0.69 -4.43 9.93
CA ASN A 104 -1.07 -3.08 9.59
C ASN A 104 0.11 -2.38 8.96
N TRP A 105 -0.12 -1.76 7.82
CA TRP A 105 0.91 -1.01 7.11
C TRP A 105 0.65 0.47 7.33
N THR A 106 1.69 1.24 7.46
CA THR A 106 1.59 2.66 7.72
C THR A 106 2.03 3.43 6.50
N ARG A 107 1.27 4.44 6.12
CA ARG A 107 1.60 5.24 4.93
C ARG A 107 2.86 6.03 5.20
N ILE A 108 3.76 6.03 4.21
CA ILE A 108 4.97 6.84 4.28
C ILE A 108 4.62 8.20 3.74
N THR A 109 4.65 9.19 4.61
CA THR A 109 4.24 10.53 4.24
C THR A 109 5.37 11.53 4.26
N THR A 110 6.56 11.08 4.61
CA THR A 110 7.67 12.01 4.75
C THR A 110 8.46 12.18 3.49
N LYS A 111 7.91 12.35 2.43
CA LYS A 111 8.65 12.49 1.30
C LYS A 111 9.14 13.82 1.08
N PRO A 112 9.68 14.06 1.02
CA PRO A 112 10.07 14.97 1.08
C PRO A 112 10.23 15.94 1.20
N MET A 113 10.21 16.06 1.64
CA MET A 113 10.27 16.72 2.03
C MET A 113 11.00 17.20 1.68
N VAL A 114 10.92 17.02 1.39
CA VAL A 114 11.45 17.25 1.27
C VAL A 114 11.88 17.87 1.13
N THR A 115 11.70 18.03 0.87
CA THR A 115 12.05 18.38 0.92
C THR A 115 12.34 19.10 1.17
N SER A 116 12.16 19.26 0.99
CA SER A 116 12.37 19.71 1.37
C SER A 116 12.72 20.33 1.63
N ARG A 117 12.75 20.62 1.48
CA ARG A 117 12.89 21.04 1.86
C ARG A 117 13.29 21.43 1.90
N GLN A 118 13.18 21.55 1.53
CA GLN A 118 13.30 21.83 1.71
C GLN A 118 13.53 22.33 1.94
N VAL A 119 13.60 22.63 1.62
CA VAL A 119 13.73 22.98 1.99
C VAL A 119 13.88 23.61 2.34
N THR A 120 14.01 23.81 2.01
CA THR A 120 14.03 24.18 2.45
C THR A 120 14.23 24.73 2.84
N GLN A 121 14.31 24.84 2.56
CA GLN A 121 14.38 25.15 2.95
C GLN A 121 14.65 25.67 3.09
N GLU A 122 14.73 25.82 2.68
CA GLU A 122 14.86 26.23 2.85
C GLU A 122 15.28 26.81 3.18
N PRO A 123 15.64 27.08 3.00
CA PRO A 123 15.94 27.49 3.37
C PRO A 123 16.21 28.12 3.81
N ARG A 124 16.38 28.23 3.68
CA ARG A 124 16.51 28.57 4.18
C ARG A 124 16.96 29.13 4.35
N THR A 125 17.24 29.41 4.02
CA THR A 125 17.37 29.54 4.13
C THR A 125 17.23 29.78 4.35
#